data_2f1d68bcc20aab94ad823fbfcfb7f07e
#
_entry.id   2f1d68bcc20aab94ad823fbfcfb7f07e
#
_cell.length_a   1.000
_cell.length_b   1.000
_cell.length_c   1.000
_cell.angle_alpha   90.00
_cell.angle_beta   90.00
_cell.angle_gamma   90.00
#
_symmetry.space_group_name_H-M   'P 1'
#
loop_
_entity.id
_entity.type
_entity.pdbx_description
1 polymer ?
#
loop_
_entity_poly.entity_id
_entity_poly.type
_entity_poly.pdbx_seq_one_letter_code
_entity_poly.pdbx_strand_id
1 'polypeptide(L)'
;MIRTKNFEKVKDRIEYPKRKDFTDGELAVAYAVDNGYEDIVLIAMTGDRFDHSIADILLLEKCKNGVLIDDNNEIYLLKDKLSLNGKTGQTLSIIPIKDNAVGITTDGLEYPLND
;
A
#
# COMPACT_ATOMS: atom_id res chain seq x y z
N MET A 1 3.22 8.43 1.44
CA MET A 1 3.07 9.70 0.74
C MET A 1 2.71 9.48 -0.72
N ILE A 2 1.77 10.24 -1.23
CA ILE A 2 1.33 10.12 -2.62
C ILE A 2 2.02 11.18 -3.44
N ARG A 3 2.80 10.77 -4.44
CA ARG A 3 3.54 11.68 -5.33
C ARG A 3 3.60 11.15 -6.75
N THR A 4 3.75 12.06 -7.70
CA THR A 4 4.02 11.74 -9.09
C THR A 4 5.27 12.51 -9.55
N LYS A 5 5.94 11.99 -10.61
CA LYS A 5 7.12 12.67 -11.17
C LYS A 5 6.79 14.01 -11.82
N ASN A 6 5.58 14.16 -12.32
CA ASN A 6 5.13 15.37 -13.00
C ASN A 6 4.07 16.07 -12.15
N PHE A 7 4.46 16.50 -10.97
CA PHE A 7 3.55 17.05 -9.98
C PHE A 7 2.71 18.22 -10.51
N GLU A 8 3.29 19.09 -11.33
CA GLU A 8 2.56 20.23 -11.91
C GLU A 8 1.51 19.80 -12.93
N LYS A 9 1.62 18.59 -13.46
CA LYS A 9 0.68 18.06 -14.45
C LYS A 9 -0.47 17.27 -13.81
N VAL A 10 -0.47 17.12 -12.49
CA VAL A 10 -1.55 16.44 -11.79
C VAL A 10 -2.79 17.30 -11.82
N LYS A 11 -3.87 16.76 -12.39
CA LYS A 11 -5.09 17.50 -12.64
C LYS A 11 -5.83 17.88 -11.37
N ASP A 12 -5.97 16.97 -10.45
CA ASP A 12 -6.72 17.16 -9.20
C ASP A 12 -5.78 17.08 -8.01
N ARG A 13 -4.92 18.09 -7.91
CA ARG A 13 -3.99 18.19 -6.81
C ARG A 13 -4.65 18.86 -5.62
N ILE A 14 -4.49 18.25 -4.45
CA ILE A 14 -5.03 18.77 -3.20
C ILE A 14 -3.89 19.16 -2.29
N GLU A 15 -3.98 20.36 -1.74
CA GLU A 15 -3.02 20.88 -0.79
C GLU A 15 -3.70 21.08 0.56
N TYR A 16 -3.04 20.68 1.62
CA TYR A 16 -3.49 20.86 2.97
C TYR A 16 -2.57 21.79 3.74
N PRO A 17 -3.11 22.55 4.72
CA PRO A 17 -2.27 23.26 5.66
C PRO A 17 -1.36 22.29 6.40
N LYS A 18 -0.16 22.77 6.71
CA LYS A 18 0.80 21.97 7.46
C LYS A 18 0.25 21.66 8.85
N ARG A 19 0.16 20.37 9.18
CA ARG A 19 -0.29 19.89 10.48
C ARG A 19 0.78 19.05 11.13
N LYS A 20 0.88 19.18 12.47
CA LYS A 20 1.89 18.44 13.24
C LYS A 20 1.51 16.99 13.49
N ASP A 21 0.20 16.69 13.57
CA ASP A 21 -0.30 15.39 14.00
C ASP A 21 -0.52 14.39 12.88
N PHE A 22 -0.48 14.84 11.63
CA PHE A 22 -0.77 13.97 10.49
C PHE A 22 0.27 14.15 9.39
N THR A 23 0.66 13.03 8.78
CA THR A 23 1.50 13.07 7.59
C THR A 23 0.65 13.44 6.37
N ASP A 24 1.32 13.89 5.31
CA ASP A 24 0.65 14.17 4.03
C ASP A 24 -0.05 12.93 3.49
N GLY A 25 0.57 11.76 3.64
CA GLY A 25 -0.02 10.50 3.22
C GLY A 25 -1.30 10.17 3.98
N GLU A 26 -1.31 10.37 5.29
CA GLU A 26 -2.51 10.15 6.10
C GLU A 26 -3.66 11.05 5.66
N LEU A 27 -3.38 12.32 5.42
CA LEU A 27 -4.39 13.27 4.98
C LEU A 27 -4.92 12.91 3.60
N ALA A 28 -4.04 12.53 2.68
CA ALA A 28 -4.43 12.17 1.32
C ALA A 28 -5.31 10.91 1.30
N VAL A 29 -4.93 9.89 2.06
CA VAL A 29 -5.72 8.65 2.16
C VAL A 29 -7.06 8.93 2.81
N ALA A 30 -7.10 9.72 3.88
CA ALA A 30 -8.36 10.08 4.54
C ALA A 30 -9.29 10.81 3.57
N TYR A 31 -8.77 11.73 2.79
CA TYR A 31 -9.56 12.42 1.77
C TYR A 31 -10.13 11.44 0.75
N ALA A 32 -9.32 10.54 0.23
CA ALA A 32 -9.76 9.58 -0.77
C ALA A 32 -10.85 8.66 -0.21
N VAL A 33 -10.65 8.13 0.99
CA VAL A 33 -11.64 7.26 1.64
C VAL A 33 -12.94 8.02 1.92
N ASP A 34 -12.86 9.24 2.41
CA ASP A 34 -14.04 10.05 2.73
C ASP A 34 -14.85 10.42 1.47
N ASN A 35 -14.20 10.44 0.32
CA ASN A 35 -14.87 10.70 -0.96
C ASN A 35 -15.28 9.43 -1.70
N GLY A 36 -15.22 8.29 -1.05
CA GLY A 36 -15.76 7.04 -1.57
C GLY A 36 -14.85 6.27 -2.52
N TYR A 37 -13.59 6.64 -2.61
CA TYR A 37 -12.63 5.88 -3.42
C TYR A 37 -12.29 4.58 -2.72
N GLU A 38 -12.45 3.48 -3.42
CA GLU A 38 -12.15 2.14 -2.90
C GLU A 38 -10.79 1.63 -3.37
N ASP A 39 -10.44 1.90 -4.61
CA ASP A 39 -9.18 1.46 -5.22
C ASP A 39 -8.17 2.59 -5.11
N ILE A 40 -7.20 2.44 -4.23
CA ILE A 40 -6.24 3.48 -3.92
C ILE A 40 -4.84 2.95 -4.17
N VAL A 41 -4.08 3.69 -4.98
CA VAL A 41 -2.68 3.39 -5.25
C VAL A 41 -1.81 4.43 -4.55
N LEU A 42 -0.96 3.96 -3.64
CA LEU A 42 0.04 4.79 -2.97
C LEU A 42 1.34 4.64 -3.73
N ILE A 43 1.84 5.74 -4.27
CA ILE A 43 3.13 5.74 -4.94
C ILE A 43 4.17 6.24 -3.95
N ALA A 44 5.04 5.34 -3.53
CA ALA A 44 6.07 5.65 -2.57
C ALA A 44 7.37 5.98 -3.29
N MET A 45 8.03 7.01 -2.83
CA MET A 45 9.40 7.23 -3.22
C MET A 45 10.29 6.46 -2.25
N THR A 46 11.15 5.62 -2.80
CA THR A 46 12.15 4.94 -1.99
C THR A 46 13.04 6.01 -1.38
N GLY A 47 12.91 6.19 -0.09
CA GLY A 47 13.71 7.13 0.67
C GLY A 47 14.63 6.40 1.63
N ASP A 48 15.53 7.15 2.22
CA ASP A 48 16.47 6.62 3.19
C ASP A 48 15.83 6.35 4.56
N ARG A 49 14.53 6.67 4.71
CA ARG A 49 13.85 6.54 6.00
C ARG A 49 12.85 5.39 5.99
N PHE A 50 13.20 4.34 6.70
CA PHE A 50 12.33 3.18 6.87
C PHE A 50 11.08 3.48 7.68
N ASP A 51 11.15 4.42 8.62
CA ASP A 51 10.01 4.81 9.43
C ASP A 51 8.85 5.35 8.57
N HIS A 52 9.18 6.17 7.57
CA HIS A 52 8.20 6.66 6.62
C HIS A 52 7.63 5.53 5.76
N SER A 53 8.48 4.62 5.32
CA SER A 53 8.05 3.47 4.51
C SER A 53 7.09 2.58 5.29
N ILE A 54 7.40 2.31 6.55
CA ILE A 54 6.54 1.50 7.41
C ILE A 54 5.19 2.21 7.63
N ALA A 55 5.22 3.51 7.90
CA ALA A 55 3.99 4.28 8.09
C ALA A 55 3.11 4.26 6.85
N ASP A 56 3.70 4.38 5.67
CA ASP A 56 2.97 4.31 4.40
C ASP A 56 2.33 2.93 4.18
N ILE A 57 3.05 1.87 4.52
CA ILE A 57 2.52 0.50 4.45
C ILE A 57 1.28 0.36 5.35
N LEU A 58 1.35 0.91 6.56
CA LEU A 58 0.24 0.82 7.51
C LEU A 58 -0.99 1.62 7.05
N LEU A 59 -0.83 2.59 6.16
CA LEU A 59 -1.96 3.31 5.57
C LEU A 59 -2.86 2.40 4.74
N LEU A 60 -2.34 1.29 4.24
CA LEU A 60 -3.13 0.32 3.48
C LEU A 60 -4.28 -0.26 4.31
N GLU A 61 -4.17 -0.26 5.62
CA GLU A 61 -5.25 -0.72 6.50
C GLU A 61 -6.53 0.11 6.35
N LYS A 62 -6.39 1.37 6.01
CA LYS A 62 -7.50 2.30 5.83
C LYS A 62 -8.15 2.22 4.45
N CYS A 63 -7.51 1.54 3.51
CA CYS A 63 -8.00 1.42 2.14
C CYS A 63 -8.78 0.11 1.98
N LYS A 64 -9.86 0.13 1.22
CA LYS A 64 -10.58 -1.11 0.92
C LYS A 64 -9.75 -1.99 -0.02
N ASN A 65 -9.29 -1.41 -1.11
CA ASN A 65 -8.40 -2.08 -2.07
C ASN A 65 -7.21 -1.18 -2.31
N GLY A 66 -6.18 -1.31 -1.46
CA GLY A 66 -5.01 -0.47 -1.55
C GLY A 66 -3.80 -1.24 -2.03
N VAL A 67 -2.94 -0.57 -2.75
CA VAL A 67 -1.62 -1.08 -3.11
C VAL A 67 -0.61 0.04 -2.97
N LEU A 68 0.54 -0.28 -2.41
CA LEU A 68 1.66 0.63 -2.36
C LEU A 68 2.68 0.17 -3.39
N ILE A 69 3.10 1.06 -4.26
CA ILE A 69 4.01 0.76 -5.35
C ILE A 69 5.25 1.64 -5.24
N ASP A 70 6.42 1.04 -5.37
CA ASP A 70 7.65 1.78 -5.61
C ASP A 70 8.32 1.23 -6.87
N ASP A 71 9.58 1.60 -7.11
CA ASP A 71 10.28 1.21 -8.34
C ASP A 71 10.45 -0.31 -8.46
N ASN A 72 10.50 -1.04 -7.35
CA ASN A 72 10.83 -2.45 -7.34
C ASN A 72 9.81 -3.32 -6.63
N ASN A 73 8.82 -2.74 -5.97
CA ASN A 73 7.92 -3.49 -5.11
C ASN A 73 6.46 -3.10 -5.29
N GLU A 74 5.59 -4.08 -5.09
CA GLU A 74 4.17 -3.87 -4.89
C GLU A 74 3.83 -4.48 -3.54
N ILE A 75 3.16 -3.71 -2.69
CA ILE A 75 2.81 -4.14 -1.34
C ILE A 75 1.30 -4.08 -1.17
N TYR A 76 0.73 -5.19 -0.75
CA TYR A 76 -0.70 -5.33 -0.48
C TYR A 76 -0.91 -5.71 0.98
N LEU A 77 -1.99 -5.23 1.55
CA LEU A 77 -2.45 -5.74 2.83
C LEU A 77 -3.50 -6.82 2.58
N LEU A 78 -3.17 -8.05 2.92
CA LEU A 78 -4.10 -9.17 2.77
C LEU A 78 -5.06 -9.17 3.95
N LYS A 79 -6.34 -8.97 3.65
CA LYS A 79 -7.41 -8.99 4.66
C LYS A 79 -8.17 -10.31 4.64
N ASP A 80 -8.47 -10.80 3.45
CA ASP A 80 -9.19 -12.05 3.26
C ASP A 80 -8.60 -12.84 2.10
N LYS A 81 -8.71 -12.32 0.91
CA LYS A 81 -8.23 -12.99 -0.29
C LYS A 81 -7.58 -11.99 -1.24
N LEU A 82 -6.50 -12.41 -1.87
CA LEU A 82 -5.81 -11.63 -2.87
C LEU A 82 -5.46 -12.52 -4.06
N SER A 83 -5.78 -12.07 -5.26
CA SER A 83 -5.39 -12.74 -6.50
C SER A 83 -4.47 -11.81 -7.30
N LEU A 84 -3.31 -12.34 -7.70
CA LEU A 84 -2.34 -11.62 -8.49
C LEU A 84 -2.18 -12.32 -9.83
N ASN A 85 -2.28 -11.56 -10.92
CA ASN A 85 -2.15 -12.07 -12.28
C ASN A 85 -0.92 -11.46 -12.96
N GLY A 86 -0.28 -12.25 -13.84
CA GLY A 86 0.87 -11.78 -14.59
C GLY A 86 2.13 -11.60 -13.78
N LYS A 87 2.25 -12.30 -12.65
CA LYS A 87 3.39 -12.19 -11.73
C LYS A 87 4.28 -13.43 -11.72
N THR A 88 4.10 -14.33 -12.67
CA THR A 88 4.88 -15.57 -12.74
C THR A 88 6.38 -15.30 -12.74
N GLY A 89 7.11 -16.01 -11.89
CA GLY A 89 8.56 -15.85 -11.77
C GLY A 89 9.01 -14.76 -10.82
N GLN A 90 8.10 -13.98 -10.28
CA GLN A 90 8.45 -12.94 -9.31
C GLN A 90 8.48 -13.48 -7.89
N THR A 91 9.29 -12.84 -7.06
CA THR A 91 9.39 -13.22 -5.65
C THR A 91 8.22 -12.64 -4.87
N LEU A 92 7.62 -13.47 -4.03
CA LEU A 92 6.53 -13.06 -3.16
C LEU A 92 6.91 -13.37 -1.72
N SER A 93 6.67 -12.41 -0.83
CA SER A 93 6.87 -12.58 0.61
C SER A 93 5.58 -12.32 1.35
N ILE A 94 5.32 -13.12 2.37
CA ILE A 94 4.16 -12.96 3.24
C ILE A 94 4.68 -12.67 4.63
N ILE A 95 4.28 -11.52 5.18
CA ILE A 95 4.80 -11.05 6.45
C ILE A 95 3.64 -10.76 7.40
N PRO A 96 3.50 -11.47 8.51
CA PRO A 96 2.52 -11.12 9.55
C PRO A 96 2.90 -9.78 10.19
N ILE A 97 1.92 -8.90 10.39
CA ILE A 97 2.19 -7.56 10.90
C ILE A 97 1.78 -7.40 12.37
N LYS A 98 0.60 -7.88 12.73
CA LYS A 98 0.08 -7.69 14.09
C LYS A 98 0.30 -8.91 14.97
N ASP A 99 -0.22 -10.03 14.56
CA ASP A 99 -0.21 -11.27 15.29
C ASP A 99 0.23 -12.41 14.39
N ASN A 100 0.27 -13.62 14.92
CA ASN A 100 0.53 -14.78 14.10
C ASN A 100 -0.56 -14.92 13.04
N ALA A 101 -0.14 -15.09 11.81
CA ALA A 101 -1.05 -15.39 10.72
C ALA A 101 -1.33 -16.89 10.73
N VAL A 102 -2.61 -17.27 10.79
CA VAL A 102 -3.05 -18.66 10.81
C VAL A 102 -4.07 -18.88 9.69
N GLY A 103 -4.22 -20.15 9.28
CA GLY A 103 -5.19 -20.50 8.25
C GLY A 103 -4.83 -19.98 6.87
N ILE A 104 -3.54 -19.84 6.56
CA ILE A 104 -3.10 -19.33 5.27
C ILE A 104 -3.07 -20.46 4.26
N THR A 105 -3.72 -20.25 3.13
CA THR A 105 -3.65 -21.15 1.98
C THR A 105 -3.17 -20.36 0.76
N THR A 106 -2.20 -20.90 0.04
CA THR A 106 -1.68 -20.29 -1.17
C THR A 106 -1.83 -21.22 -2.35
N ASP A 107 -1.99 -20.64 -3.55
CA ASP A 107 -2.08 -21.36 -4.80
C ASP A 107 -1.21 -20.66 -5.83
N GLY A 108 -0.46 -21.44 -6.59
CA GLY A 108 0.41 -20.89 -7.63
C GLY A 108 1.80 -20.47 -7.16
N LEU A 109 2.17 -20.76 -5.93
CA LEU A 109 3.51 -20.50 -5.43
C LEU A 109 4.39 -21.74 -5.60
N GLU A 110 5.70 -21.54 -5.78
CA GLU A 110 6.66 -22.63 -5.81
C GLU A 110 6.66 -23.42 -4.52
N TYR A 111 6.53 -22.72 -3.38
CA TYR A 111 6.44 -23.34 -2.06
C TYR A 111 5.08 -22.97 -1.45
N PRO A 112 4.05 -23.82 -1.66
CA PRO A 112 2.72 -23.50 -1.17
C PRO A 112 2.61 -23.59 0.35
N LEU A 113 1.72 -22.80 0.90
CA LEU A 113 1.34 -22.84 2.31
C LEU A 113 -0.07 -23.40 2.43
N ASN A 114 -0.24 -24.34 3.34
CA ASN A 114 -1.53 -24.98 3.65
C ASN A 114 -1.64 -25.10 5.16
N ASP A 115 -1.87 -23.99 5.81
CA ASP A 115 -1.93 -23.97 7.26
C ASP A 115 -3.34 -23.72 7.78
#